data_ba3f1215d7bdca2c63d93b9068b8cbaf
#
_entry.id   ba3f1215d7bdca2c63d93b9068b8cbaf
#
_cell.length_a   1.000
_cell.length_b   1.000
_cell.length_c   1.000
_cell.angle_alpha   90.00
_cell.angle_beta   90.00
_cell.angle_gamma   90.00
#
_symmetry.space_group_name_H-M   'P 1'
#
loop_
_entity.id
_entity.type
_entity.pdbx_description
1 polymer ?
#
loop_
_entity_poly.entity_id
_entity_poly.type
_entity_poly.pdbx_seq_one_letter_code
_entity_poly.pdbx_strand_id
1 'polypeptide(L)'
;MGKWIEIVGMPLYSKKNSKVIAKKRILSSKRVREYEERMLPVYIAKRNEWKKQFDKAEKPVSIEFYLIRPTKSKFDVLNMLQLPLDMMQTAEWIPDDDVYTVNPIFTGWEINKDKSKCGFKCRVK
;
A
#
# COMPACT_ATOMS: atom_id res chain seq x y z
N MET A 1 9.10 2.18 -18.12
CA MET A 1 8.59 2.70 -16.85
C MET A 1 7.08 2.80 -16.90
N GLY A 2 6.40 2.28 -15.88
CA GLY A 2 4.94 2.31 -15.83
C GLY A 2 4.40 3.69 -15.45
N LYS A 3 3.09 3.83 -15.55
CA LYS A 3 2.39 5.04 -15.11
C LYS A 3 2.09 4.97 -13.62
N TRP A 4 2.17 6.10 -12.94
CA TRP A 4 1.73 6.20 -11.56
C TRP A 4 0.24 5.86 -11.43
N ILE A 5 -0.06 4.99 -10.49
CA ILE A 5 -1.43 4.66 -10.11
C ILE A 5 -1.65 5.16 -8.70
N GLU A 6 -2.67 5.98 -8.51
CA GLU A 6 -2.97 6.60 -7.22
C GLU A 6 -4.02 5.82 -6.46
N ILE A 7 -3.72 5.53 -5.20
CA ILE A 7 -4.65 4.93 -4.25
C ILE A 7 -4.79 5.92 -3.10
N VAL A 8 -5.71 6.83 -3.25
CA VAL A 8 -5.95 7.91 -2.28
C VAL A 8 -7.38 7.87 -1.76
N GLY A 9 -7.60 8.45 -0.60
CA GLY A 9 -8.90 8.49 0.07
C GLY A 9 -8.78 8.28 1.57
N MET A 10 -7.70 7.65 2.03
CA MET A 10 -7.37 7.46 3.43
C MET A 10 -5.87 7.39 3.61
N PRO A 11 -5.34 7.90 4.75
CA PRO A 11 -3.94 7.69 5.10
C PRO A 11 -3.62 6.21 5.27
N LEU A 12 -2.39 5.82 4.94
CA LEU A 12 -1.87 4.51 5.29
C LEU A 12 -1.57 4.44 6.79
N TYR A 13 -1.72 3.27 7.36
CA TYR A 13 -1.40 2.99 8.76
C TYR A 13 -0.40 1.84 8.84
N SER A 14 0.53 1.92 9.79
CA SER A 14 1.45 0.83 10.04
C SER A 14 0.72 -0.34 10.67
N LYS A 15 0.76 -1.51 10.03
CA LYS A 15 0.15 -2.72 10.58
C LYS A 15 0.82 -3.15 11.88
N LYS A 16 2.13 -2.98 11.98
CA LYS A 16 2.88 -3.31 13.18
C LYS A 16 2.45 -2.46 14.38
N ASN A 17 2.37 -1.14 14.19
CA ASN A 17 1.99 -0.22 15.26
C ASN A 17 0.47 -0.17 15.50
N SER A 18 -0.30 -0.76 14.59
CA SER A 18 -1.75 -0.81 14.64
C SER A 18 -2.30 -2.10 15.21
N LYS A 19 -1.44 -2.99 15.66
CA LYS A 19 -1.87 -4.25 16.30
C LYS A 19 -2.18 -4.02 17.76
N VAL A 20 -3.21 -4.70 18.25
CA VAL A 20 -3.64 -4.64 19.65
C VAL A 20 -3.46 -6.03 20.25
N ILE A 21 -2.87 -6.09 21.44
CA ILE A 21 -2.78 -7.32 22.21
C ILE A 21 -3.98 -7.41 23.14
N ALA A 22 -4.84 -8.39 22.90
CA ALA A 22 -6.02 -8.61 23.73
C ALA A 22 -6.13 -10.10 24.04
N LYS A 23 -6.21 -10.46 25.32
CA LYS A 23 -6.34 -11.87 25.76
C LYS A 23 -5.29 -12.79 25.11
N LYS A 24 -4.04 -12.33 25.06
CA LYS A 24 -2.90 -13.06 24.46
C LYS A 24 -3.00 -13.25 22.94
N ARG A 25 -3.86 -12.49 22.25
CA ARG A 25 -3.94 -12.47 20.78
C ARG A 25 -3.52 -11.12 20.24
N ILE A 26 -2.90 -11.14 19.07
CA ILE A 26 -2.54 -9.92 18.34
C ILE A 26 -3.62 -9.70 17.30
N LEU A 27 -4.30 -8.58 17.37
CA LEU A 27 -5.36 -8.20 16.46
C LEU A 27 -4.95 -6.95 15.67
N SER A 28 -5.42 -6.83 14.44
CA SER A 28 -5.29 -5.59 13.68
C SER A 28 -6.11 -4.50 14.36
N SER A 29 -5.58 -3.28 14.37
CA SER A 29 -6.30 -2.15 14.95
C SER A 29 -7.57 -1.84 14.14
N LYS A 30 -8.48 -1.12 14.76
CA LYS A 30 -9.68 -0.63 14.11
C LYS A 30 -9.35 0.18 12.85
N ARG A 31 -8.29 1.01 12.90
CA ARG A 31 -7.86 1.83 11.76
C ARG A 31 -7.47 1.00 10.56
N VAL A 32 -6.73 -0.08 10.76
CA VAL A 32 -6.32 -0.98 9.67
C VAL A 32 -7.54 -1.66 9.08
N ARG A 33 -8.46 -2.14 9.92
CA ARG A 33 -9.69 -2.77 9.44
C ARG A 33 -10.56 -1.82 8.64
N GLU A 34 -10.70 -0.57 9.09
CA GLU A 34 -11.44 0.46 8.36
C GLU A 34 -10.79 0.76 7.02
N TYR A 35 -9.47 0.84 6.98
CA TYR A 35 -8.75 1.04 5.73
C TYR A 35 -9.03 -0.10 4.76
N GLU A 36 -8.87 -1.34 5.21
CA GLU A 36 -9.11 -2.52 4.38
C GLU A 36 -10.52 -2.53 3.79
N GLU A 37 -11.54 -2.28 4.60
CA GLU A 37 -12.92 -2.22 4.14
C GLU A 37 -13.19 -1.10 3.14
N ARG A 38 -12.76 0.11 3.48
CA ARG A 38 -13.06 1.29 2.68
C ARG A 38 -12.25 1.38 1.40
N MET A 39 -11.01 0.91 1.43
CA MET A 39 -10.10 1.08 0.30
C MET A 39 -10.06 -0.11 -0.66
N LEU A 40 -10.49 -1.28 -0.25
CA LEU A 40 -10.47 -2.45 -1.14
C LEU A 40 -11.19 -2.18 -2.49
N PRO A 41 -12.39 -1.56 -2.53
CA PRO A 41 -13.02 -1.23 -3.80
C PRO A 41 -12.18 -0.31 -4.69
N VAL A 42 -11.39 0.58 -4.11
CA VAL A 42 -10.50 1.48 -4.85
C VAL A 42 -9.38 0.69 -5.52
N TYR A 43 -8.76 -0.25 -4.79
CA TYR A 43 -7.74 -1.14 -5.36
C TYR A 43 -8.34 -1.98 -6.50
N ILE A 44 -9.51 -2.56 -6.29
CA ILE A 44 -10.17 -3.38 -7.31
C ILE A 44 -10.46 -2.56 -8.56
N ALA A 45 -10.90 -1.33 -8.41
CA ALA A 45 -11.17 -0.44 -9.55
C ALA A 45 -9.92 -0.12 -10.38
N LYS A 46 -8.74 -0.13 -9.76
CA LYS A 46 -7.47 0.16 -10.42
C LYS A 46 -6.73 -1.09 -10.91
N ARG A 47 -7.23 -2.28 -10.61
CA ARG A 47 -6.54 -3.54 -10.91
C ARG A 47 -6.18 -3.71 -12.37
N ASN A 48 -7.12 -3.48 -13.29
CA ASN A 48 -6.86 -3.68 -14.71
C ASN A 48 -5.78 -2.72 -15.24
N GLU A 49 -5.82 -1.47 -14.79
CA GLU A 49 -4.82 -0.47 -15.13
C GLU A 49 -3.43 -0.87 -14.61
N TRP A 50 -3.37 -1.38 -13.38
CA TRP A 50 -2.14 -1.89 -12.79
C TRP A 50 -1.59 -3.08 -13.56
N LYS A 51 -2.43 -4.06 -13.86
CA LYS A 51 -1.99 -5.29 -14.52
C LYS A 51 -1.44 -5.05 -15.90
N LYS A 52 -1.83 -4.00 -16.59
CA LYS A 52 -1.25 -3.62 -17.89
C LYS A 52 0.24 -3.37 -17.81
N GLN A 53 0.75 -2.89 -16.67
CA GLN A 53 2.19 -2.68 -16.51
C GLN A 53 2.85 -3.82 -15.74
N PHE A 54 2.18 -4.44 -14.79
CA PHE A 54 2.77 -5.49 -13.96
C PHE A 54 2.97 -6.81 -14.72
N ASP A 55 1.95 -7.26 -15.45
CA ASP A 55 1.97 -8.59 -16.05
C ASP A 55 3.05 -8.76 -17.10
N LYS A 56 3.41 -7.70 -17.81
CA LYS A 56 4.45 -7.73 -18.85
C LYS A 56 5.85 -7.50 -18.34
N ALA A 57 6.02 -7.16 -17.07
CA ALA A 57 7.32 -6.88 -16.50
C ALA A 57 8.03 -8.17 -16.07
N GLU A 58 9.37 -8.18 -16.15
CA GLU A 58 10.17 -9.29 -15.65
C GLU A 58 10.06 -9.40 -14.13
N LYS A 59 10.08 -10.63 -13.63
CA LYS A 59 10.02 -10.92 -12.19
C LYS A 59 11.43 -11.11 -11.62
N PRO A 60 11.73 -10.61 -10.41
CA PRO A 60 10.83 -9.83 -9.56
C PRO A 60 10.59 -8.43 -10.13
N VAL A 61 9.35 -7.96 -10.05
CA VAL A 61 8.98 -6.64 -10.55
C VAL A 61 9.35 -5.58 -9.54
N SER A 62 10.15 -4.60 -9.96
CA SER A 62 10.46 -3.44 -9.12
C SER A 62 9.29 -2.47 -9.14
N ILE A 63 8.75 -2.19 -7.97
CA ILE A 63 7.58 -1.32 -7.81
C ILE A 63 7.99 -0.12 -6.98
N GLU A 64 7.84 1.07 -7.55
CA GLU A 64 8.10 2.31 -6.85
C GLU A 64 6.87 2.75 -6.06
N PHE A 65 7.08 3.17 -4.80
CA PHE A 65 6.04 3.67 -3.92
C PHE A 65 6.38 5.08 -3.47
N TYR A 66 5.39 5.95 -3.54
CA TYR A 66 5.47 7.33 -3.07
C TYR A 66 4.29 7.57 -2.14
N LEU A 67 4.55 7.99 -0.91
CA LEU A 67 3.51 8.10 0.11
C LEU A 67 2.99 9.53 0.25
N ILE A 68 1.71 9.67 0.57
CA ILE A 68 1.06 10.95 0.86
C ILE A 68 0.47 10.84 2.26
N ARG A 69 1.05 11.57 3.22
CA ARG A 69 0.74 11.43 4.64
C ARG A 69 0.12 12.71 5.21
N PRO A 70 -0.75 12.58 6.23
CA PRO A 70 -1.41 13.77 6.81
C PRO A 70 -0.51 14.58 7.74
N THR A 71 0.59 14.00 8.25
CA THR A 71 1.48 14.66 9.19
C THR A 71 2.94 14.37 8.87
N LYS A 72 3.85 15.13 9.50
CA LYS A 72 5.30 14.91 9.38
C LYS A 72 5.85 13.97 10.46
N SER A 73 5.00 13.24 11.18
CA SER A 73 5.43 12.29 12.19
C SER A 73 6.34 11.23 11.62
N LYS A 74 7.32 10.81 12.41
CA LYS A 74 8.23 9.72 12.06
C LYS A 74 7.46 8.45 11.71
N PHE A 75 7.96 7.70 10.75
CA PHE A 75 7.37 6.39 10.40
C PHE A 75 8.46 5.42 9.94
N ASP A 76 8.19 4.14 10.10
CA ASP A 76 9.03 3.07 9.60
C ASP A 76 8.55 2.72 8.19
N VAL A 77 9.42 2.87 7.19
CA VAL A 77 9.07 2.68 5.78
C VAL A 77 8.55 1.28 5.51
N LEU A 78 9.23 0.25 6.01
CA LEU A 78 8.82 -1.14 5.75
C LEU A 78 7.46 -1.46 6.39
N ASN A 79 7.23 -0.99 7.60
CA ASN A 79 5.95 -1.18 8.27
C ASN A 79 4.82 -0.44 7.56
N MET A 80 5.13 0.70 6.95
CA MET A 80 4.14 1.50 6.24
C MET A 80 3.80 0.89 4.87
N LEU A 81 4.75 0.21 4.22
CA LEU A 81 4.52 -0.45 2.93
C LEU A 81 3.79 -1.79 3.08
N GLN A 82 3.75 -2.37 4.26
CA GLN A 82 3.11 -3.67 4.48
C GLN A 82 1.63 -3.65 4.16
N LEU A 83 0.90 -2.63 4.59
CA LEU A 83 -0.53 -2.53 4.36
C LEU A 83 -0.87 -2.45 2.86
N PRO A 84 -0.25 -1.56 2.06
CA PRO A 84 -0.55 -1.56 0.61
C PRO A 84 -0.15 -2.86 -0.08
N LEU A 85 0.96 -3.50 0.30
CA LEU A 85 1.34 -4.77 -0.30
C LEU A 85 0.32 -5.87 0.01
N ASP A 86 -0.17 -5.94 1.24
CA ASP A 86 -1.22 -6.89 1.62
C ASP A 86 -2.52 -6.63 0.85
N MET A 87 -2.89 -5.36 0.68
CA MET A 87 -4.07 -4.99 -0.09
C MET A 87 -3.92 -5.33 -1.57
N MET A 88 -2.72 -5.16 -2.12
CA MET A 88 -2.44 -5.52 -3.51
C MET A 88 -2.60 -7.02 -3.73
N GLN A 89 -2.21 -7.86 -2.76
CA GLN A 89 -2.46 -9.30 -2.82
C GLN A 89 -3.96 -9.59 -2.76
N THR A 90 -4.66 -8.99 -1.80
CA THR A 90 -6.11 -9.20 -1.62
C THR A 90 -6.90 -8.79 -2.87
N ALA A 91 -6.52 -7.69 -3.50
CA ALA A 91 -7.17 -7.20 -4.72
C ALA A 91 -6.67 -7.87 -6.00
N GLU A 92 -5.80 -8.86 -5.88
CA GLU A 92 -5.23 -9.61 -7.00
C GLU A 92 -4.40 -8.75 -7.96
N TRP A 93 -3.74 -7.72 -7.45
CA TRP A 93 -2.77 -6.93 -8.20
C TRP A 93 -1.45 -7.70 -8.36
N ILE A 94 -1.07 -8.45 -7.33
CA ILE A 94 0.13 -9.28 -7.30
C ILE A 94 -0.24 -10.63 -6.69
N PRO A 95 0.40 -11.73 -7.12
CA PRO A 95 0.08 -13.05 -6.57
C PRO A 95 0.66 -13.24 -5.15
N ASP A 96 1.79 -12.60 -4.86
CA ASP A 96 2.46 -12.67 -3.58
C ASP A 96 3.44 -11.51 -3.47
N ASP A 97 3.90 -11.21 -2.27
CA ASP A 97 4.89 -10.16 -2.01
C ASP A 97 6.30 -10.73 -1.76
N ASP A 98 6.55 -11.98 -2.16
CA ASP A 98 7.84 -12.63 -1.96
C ASP A 98 8.95 -12.05 -2.87
N VAL A 99 10.18 -12.43 -2.57
CA VAL A 99 11.38 -11.91 -3.23
C VAL A 99 11.47 -12.29 -4.72
N TYR A 100 10.75 -13.32 -5.16
CA TYR A 100 10.72 -13.73 -6.56
C TYR A 100 9.68 -12.99 -7.38
N THR A 101 8.74 -12.34 -6.72
CA THR A 101 7.61 -11.67 -7.35
C THR A 101 7.76 -10.17 -7.39
N VAL A 102 8.11 -9.53 -6.29
CA VAL A 102 8.16 -8.07 -6.17
C VAL A 102 9.42 -7.59 -5.45
N ASN A 103 9.85 -6.41 -5.83
CA ASN A 103 10.91 -5.66 -5.18
C ASN A 103 10.38 -4.25 -4.89
N PRO A 104 9.84 -3.99 -3.70
CA PRO A 104 9.31 -2.68 -3.38
C PRO A 104 10.43 -1.64 -3.17
N ILE A 105 10.24 -0.48 -3.76
CA ILE A 105 11.19 0.63 -3.68
C ILE A 105 10.47 1.86 -3.16
N PHE A 106 10.94 2.39 -2.04
CA PHE A 106 10.42 3.65 -1.50
C PHE A 106 11.12 4.81 -2.21
N THR A 107 10.36 5.68 -2.89
CA THR A 107 10.92 6.80 -3.65
C THR A 107 10.75 8.16 -3.00
N GLY A 108 9.92 8.25 -1.97
CA GLY A 108 9.72 9.50 -1.25
C GLY A 108 8.32 9.63 -0.70
N TRP A 109 8.03 10.81 -0.16
CA TRP A 109 6.74 11.07 0.45
C TRP A 109 6.47 12.57 0.53
N GLU A 110 5.22 12.92 0.73
CA GLU A 110 4.80 14.29 0.92
C GLU A 110 3.72 14.38 1.99
N ILE A 111 3.45 15.59 2.45
CA ILE A 111 2.40 15.86 3.43
C ILE A 111 1.21 16.49 2.73
N ASN A 112 0.01 15.97 3.02
CA ASN A 112 -1.24 16.63 2.67
C ASN A 112 -2.15 16.57 3.89
N LYS A 113 -2.51 17.71 4.43
CA LYS A 113 -3.32 17.80 5.65
C LYS A 113 -4.76 17.29 5.44
N ASP A 114 -5.22 17.23 4.20
CA ASP A 114 -6.53 16.66 3.88
C ASP A 114 -6.40 15.15 3.79
N LYS A 115 -6.91 14.45 4.80
CA LYS A 115 -6.83 12.99 4.89
C LYS A 115 -7.47 12.29 3.71
N SER A 116 -8.48 12.89 3.09
CA SER A 116 -9.14 12.31 1.91
C SER A 116 -8.24 12.30 0.67
N LYS A 117 -7.15 13.07 0.70
CA LYS A 117 -6.15 13.12 -0.38
C LYS A 117 -4.88 12.35 -0.04
N CYS A 118 -4.86 11.67 1.11
CA CYS A 118 -3.74 10.85 1.54
C CYS A 118 -3.86 9.43 1.01
N GLY A 119 -2.74 8.72 1.01
CA GLY A 119 -2.61 7.37 0.54
C GLY A 119 -1.24 7.17 -0.07
N PHE A 120 -1.19 6.66 -1.27
CA PHE A 120 0.08 6.47 -1.98
C PHE A 120 -0.15 6.43 -3.48
N LYS A 121 0.95 6.52 -4.21
CA LYS A 121 0.97 6.18 -5.63
C LYS A 121 2.10 5.20 -5.89
N CYS A 122 1.92 4.36 -6.87
CA CYS A 122 2.92 3.35 -7.22
C CYS A 122 2.97 3.15 -8.74
N ARG A 123 4.09 2.60 -9.19
CA ARG A 123 4.26 2.24 -10.60
C ARG A 123 5.32 1.16 -10.72
N VAL A 124 5.27 0.43 -11.82
CA VAL A 124 6.36 -0.46 -12.22
C VAL A 124 7.52 0.41 -12.70
N LYS A 125 8.68 0.16 -12.13
CA LYS A 125 9.90 0.90 -12.47
C LYS A 125 10.37 0.61 -13.89
#